data_afb4d7b4c5740ddc84872e696cb14314
#
_entry.id   afb4d7b4c5740ddc84872e696cb14314
#
_cell.length_a   1.000
_cell.length_b   1.000
_cell.length_c   1.000
_cell.angle_alpha   90.00
_cell.angle_beta   90.00
_cell.angle_gamma   90.00
#
_symmetry.space_group_name_H-M   'P 1'
#
loop_
_entity.id
_entity.type
_entity.pdbx_description
1 polymer ?
#
loop_
_entity_poly.entity_id
_entity_poly.type
_entity_poly.pdbx_seq_one_letter_code
_entity_poly.pdbx_strand_id
1 'polypeptide(L)'
;YFSDTLQLISDLPGEFLKKPVGKLGSIYCSKWHYNDRAAIFGDAAHTIVPFFGQGMNASLQDCTVMYSFVKKYDGNWDKIFTKFSEKQVPNGHAIADMALENYIEMRDSVNDPKYKIKRELEFDLENKFWDRFVPRYSMVSFHELPYSEVYRRGEVQSKLMYSFIGGDLTKKKLYEQIESNLTPIR
;
A
#
# COMPACT_ATOMS: atom_id res chain seq x y z
N TYR A 1 0.73 28.78 11.75
CA TYR A 1 1.26 27.43 12.02
C TYR A 1 2.77 27.33 11.76
N PHE A 2 3.36 28.18 10.92
CA PHE A 2 4.76 28.14 10.50
C PHE A 2 5.50 29.45 10.81
N SER A 3 5.31 29.98 12.00
CA SER A 3 5.89 31.28 12.40
C SER A 3 7.43 31.30 12.43
N ASP A 4 8.04 30.16 12.72
CA ASP A 4 9.49 29.96 12.67
C ASP A 4 10.06 30.02 11.24
N THR A 5 9.30 29.52 10.27
CA THR A 5 9.68 29.52 8.85
C THR A 5 9.69 30.93 8.26
N LEU A 6 8.83 31.87 8.77
CA LEU A 6 8.78 33.25 8.32
C LEU A 6 10.09 34.03 8.60
N GLN A 7 10.86 33.57 9.58
CA GLN A 7 12.16 34.17 9.91
C GLN A 7 13.27 33.75 8.92
N LEU A 8 13.07 32.64 8.27
CA LEU A 8 14.06 32.03 7.35
C LEU A 8 13.81 32.40 5.88
N ILE A 9 12.56 32.73 5.53
CA ILE A 9 12.15 33.08 4.16
C ILE A 9 11.50 34.44 4.16
N SER A 10 12.18 35.44 3.61
CA SER A 10 11.81 36.85 3.69
C SER A 10 10.44 37.23 3.09
N ASP A 11 9.96 36.51 2.09
CA ASP A 11 8.63 36.70 1.46
C ASP A 11 7.90 35.35 1.28
N LEU A 12 7.80 34.58 2.36
CA LEU A 12 7.13 33.26 2.31
C LEU A 12 5.71 33.35 1.73
N PRO A 13 4.84 34.30 2.09
CA PRO A 13 3.50 34.41 1.50
C PRO A 13 3.53 34.65 0.00
N GLY A 14 4.36 35.61 -0.46
CA GLY A 14 4.51 35.92 -1.88
C GLY A 14 5.10 34.78 -2.68
N GLU A 15 6.13 34.11 -2.16
CA GLU A 15 6.73 32.94 -2.78
C GLU A 15 5.76 31.76 -2.84
N PHE A 16 4.99 31.51 -1.78
CA PHE A 16 3.98 30.45 -1.77
C PHE A 16 2.90 30.67 -2.83
N LEU A 17 2.39 31.90 -2.94
CA LEU A 17 1.33 32.23 -3.91
C LEU A 17 1.81 32.25 -5.37
N LYS A 18 3.10 32.45 -5.61
CA LYS A 18 3.70 32.42 -6.96
C LYS A 18 3.97 30.98 -7.45
N LYS A 19 4.11 30.01 -6.55
CA LYS A 19 4.43 28.61 -6.94
C LYS A 19 3.22 27.95 -7.59
N PRO A 20 3.42 27.23 -8.70
CA PRO A 20 2.35 26.45 -9.29
C PRO A 20 1.93 25.29 -8.36
N VAL A 21 0.64 25.00 -8.31
CA VAL A 21 0.13 23.85 -7.60
C VAL A 21 0.50 22.57 -8.38
N GLY A 22 1.27 21.69 -7.75
CA GLY A 22 1.59 20.38 -8.30
C GLY A 22 0.34 19.49 -8.33
N LYS A 23 0.20 18.69 -9.40
CA LYS A 23 -0.85 17.66 -9.50
C LYS A 23 -0.22 16.31 -9.19
N LEU A 24 -0.87 15.54 -8.33
CA LEU A 24 -0.52 14.17 -8.03
C LEU A 24 -1.56 13.24 -8.66
N GLY A 25 -1.13 12.08 -9.11
CA GLY A 25 -2.02 11.09 -9.69
C GLY A 25 -1.41 9.70 -9.64
N SER A 26 -2.26 8.68 -9.81
CA SER A 26 -1.83 7.29 -9.94
C SER A 26 -2.17 6.78 -11.34
N ILE A 27 -1.35 5.87 -11.84
CA ILE A 27 -1.56 5.18 -13.12
C ILE A 27 -1.90 3.72 -12.84
N TYR A 28 -2.96 3.23 -13.47
CA TYR A 28 -3.42 1.84 -13.40
C TYR A 28 -3.38 1.23 -14.79
N CYS A 29 -2.31 0.51 -15.12
CA CYS A 29 -2.23 -0.23 -16.36
C CYS A 29 -2.75 -1.66 -16.15
N SER A 30 -3.69 -2.09 -17.00
CA SER A 30 -4.25 -3.45 -16.93
C SER A 30 -3.36 -4.51 -17.59
N LYS A 31 -2.43 -4.09 -18.44
CA LYS A 31 -1.49 -4.96 -19.14
C LYS A 31 -0.15 -4.26 -19.26
N TRP A 32 0.92 -4.92 -18.84
CA TRP A 32 2.25 -4.32 -18.78
C TRP A 32 3.18 -4.79 -19.90
N HIS A 33 2.66 -5.47 -20.91
CA HIS A 33 3.46 -5.93 -22.04
C HIS A 33 2.70 -5.90 -23.36
N TYR A 34 3.45 -5.88 -24.44
CA TYR A 34 2.96 -6.06 -25.81
C TYR A 34 3.71 -7.22 -26.47
N ASN A 35 3.06 -8.38 -26.50
CA ASN A 35 3.65 -9.65 -26.98
C ASN A 35 5.04 -9.89 -26.34
N ASP A 36 5.99 -10.34 -27.14
CA ASP A 36 7.40 -10.55 -26.80
C ASP A 36 8.30 -9.33 -27.07
N ARG A 37 7.72 -8.16 -27.40
CA ARG A 37 8.44 -7.01 -27.98
C ARG A 37 8.69 -5.88 -26.99
N ALA A 38 7.79 -5.65 -26.04
CA ALA A 38 7.88 -4.55 -25.10
C ALA A 38 7.22 -4.90 -23.77
N ALA A 39 7.80 -4.41 -22.70
CA ALA A 39 7.19 -4.41 -21.37
C ALA A 39 7.43 -3.05 -20.69
N ILE A 40 6.48 -2.64 -19.87
CA ILE A 40 6.60 -1.47 -18.99
C ILE A 40 6.67 -1.95 -17.53
N PHE A 41 7.38 -1.22 -16.69
CA PHE A 41 7.48 -1.48 -15.25
C PHE A 41 7.84 -0.19 -14.50
N GLY A 42 7.80 -0.22 -13.17
CA GLY A 42 7.98 0.96 -12.35
C GLY A 42 6.95 2.04 -12.64
N ASP A 43 7.31 3.30 -12.56
CA ASP A 43 6.41 4.45 -12.75
C ASP A 43 5.70 4.47 -14.11
N ALA A 44 6.28 3.84 -15.13
CA ALA A 44 5.63 3.71 -16.44
C ALA A 44 4.40 2.78 -16.41
N ALA A 45 4.36 1.85 -15.46
CA ALA A 45 3.28 0.87 -15.30
C ALA A 45 2.33 1.22 -14.15
N HIS A 46 2.86 1.77 -13.06
CA HIS A 46 2.13 2.00 -11.81
C HIS A 46 2.65 3.21 -11.02
N THR A 47 2.71 4.39 -11.63
CA THR A 47 2.94 5.63 -10.85
C THR A 47 1.94 5.70 -9.71
N ILE A 48 2.41 5.91 -8.49
CA ILE A 48 1.59 5.99 -7.29
C ILE A 48 1.77 7.34 -6.57
N VAL A 49 0.72 7.80 -5.89
CA VAL A 49 0.83 8.97 -5.01
C VAL A 49 1.79 8.68 -3.84
N PRO A 50 2.56 9.68 -3.34
CA PRO A 50 3.69 9.44 -2.45
C PRO A 50 3.32 9.11 -0.99
N PHE A 51 2.05 8.99 -0.66
CA PHE A 51 1.58 8.90 0.72
C PHE A 51 1.92 7.60 1.46
N PHE A 52 2.40 6.59 0.75
CA PHE A 52 2.94 5.36 1.36
C PHE A 52 4.47 5.26 1.24
N GLY A 53 5.11 6.12 0.44
CA GLY A 53 6.55 6.13 0.22
C GLY A 53 7.10 4.89 -0.52
N GLN A 54 6.28 4.16 -1.27
CA GLN A 54 6.63 2.86 -1.83
C GLN A 54 6.93 2.85 -3.33
N GLY A 55 6.87 3.98 -4.04
CA GLY A 55 7.07 4.01 -5.50
C GLY A 55 8.41 3.42 -5.93
N MET A 56 9.51 3.84 -5.31
CA MET A 56 10.84 3.29 -5.61
C MET A 56 10.94 1.79 -5.25
N ASN A 57 10.43 1.39 -4.10
CA ASN A 57 10.48 -0.01 -3.66
C ASN A 57 9.69 -0.93 -4.60
N ALA A 58 8.51 -0.51 -5.03
CA ALA A 58 7.70 -1.24 -5.99
C ALA A 58 8.42 -1.38 -7.35
N SER A 59 9.05 -0.30 -7.84
CA SER A 59 9.82 -0.31 -9.08
C SER A 59 11.05 -1.24 -9.00
N LEU A 60 11.76 -1.26 -7.88
CA LEU A 60 12.89 -2.18 -7.67
C LEU A 60 12.43 -3.63 -7.54
N GLN A 61 11.27 -3.86 -6.93
CA GLN A 61 10.65 -5.19 -6.85
C GLN A 61 10.30 -5.71 -8.26
N ASP A 62 9.80 -4.85 -9.16
CA ASP A 62 9.55 -5.22 -10.55
C ASP A 62 10.81 -5.74 -11.23
N CYS A 63 11.95 -5.05 -11.05
CA CYS A 63 13.23 -5.49 -11.60
C CYS A 63 13.62 -6.88 -11.08
N THR A 64 13.45 -7.11 -9.78
CA THR A 64 13.76 -8.41 -9.14
C THR A 64 12.86 -9.53 -9.69
N VAL A 65 11.56 -9.26 -9.83
CA VAL A 65 10.60 -10.23 -10.37
C VAL A 65 10.86 -10.51 -11.84
N MET A 66 11.11 -9.46 -12.66
CA MET A 66 11.46 -9.60 -14.07
C MET A 66 12.71 -10.47 -14.22
N TYR A 67 13.77 -10.16 -13.47
CA TYR A 67 15.02 -10.93 -13.50
C TYR A 67 14.82 -12.42 -13.14
N SER A 68 13.95 -12.70 -12.17
CA SER A 68 13.62 -14.08 -11.80
C SER A 68 12.99 -14.87 -12.96
N PHE A 69 12.13 -14.20 -13.74
CA PHE A 69 11.50 -14.82 -14.91
C PHE A 69 12.46 -14.93 -16.10
N VAL A 70 13.37 -13.96 -16.30
CA VAL A 70 14.44 -14.07 -17.31
C VAL A 70 15.28 -15.33 -17.04
N LYS A 71 15.71 -15.52 -15.80
CA LYS A 71 16.45 -16.75 -15.41
C LYS A 71 15.62 -18.04 -15.60
N LYS A 72 14.34 -17.99 -15.28
CA LYS A 72 13.48 -19.18 -15.30
C LYS A 72 13.11 -19.63 -16.70
N TYR A 73 12.94 -18.70 -17.64
CA TYR A 73 12.39 -18.99 -18.98
C TYR A 73 13.40 -18.79 -20.12
N ASP A 74 14.68 -18.60 -19.79
CA ASP A 74 15.83 -18.63 -20.71
C ASP A 74 15.57 -17.92 -22.05
N GLY A 75 15.23 -16.63 -22.01
CA GLY A 75 15.02 -15.81 -23.20
C GLY A 75 13.70 -15.99 -23.94
N ASN A 76 12.77 -16.81 -23.44
CA ASN A 76 11.41 -16.85 -23.95
C ASN A 76 10.61 -15.61 -23.50
N TRP A 77 10.80 -14.50 -24.25
CA TRP A 77 10.29 -13.18 -23.90
C TRP A 77 8.76 -13.10 -23.83
N ASP A 78 8.05 -13.83 -24.70
CA ASP A 78 6.59 -13.91 -24.63
C ASP A 78 6.12 -14.45 -23.27
N LYS A 79 6.73 -15.54 -22.84
CA LYS A 79 6.41 -16.16 -21.56
C LYS A 79 6.88 -15.31 -20.37
N ILE A 80 8.06 -14.68 -20.48
CA ILE A 80 8.63 -13.82 -19.45
C ILE A 80 7.69 -12.63 -19.20
N PHE A 81 7.32 -11.89 -20.25
CA PHE A 81 6.49 -10.70 -20.13
C PHE A 81 5.06 -11.01 -19.70
N THR A 82 4.49 -12.10 -20.22
CA THR A 82 3.17 -12.56 -19.79
C THR A 82 3.17 -12.87 -18.29
N LYS A 83 4.11 -13.70 -17.81
CA LYS A 83 4.18 -14.08 -16.39
C LYS A 83 4.53 -12.91 -15.46
N PHE A 84 5.37 -12.00 -15.92
CA PHE A 84 5.65 -10.77 -15.19
C PHE A 84 4.39 -9.91 -15.03
N SER A 85 3.68 -9.66 -16.14
CA SER A 85 2.44 -8.87 -16.12
C SER A 85 1.37 -9.52 -15.24
N GLU A 86 1.13 -10.83 -15.37
CA GLU A 86 0.18 -11.57 -14.54
C GLU A 86 0.49 -11.45 -13.04
N LYS A 87 1.77 -11.45 -12.67
CA LYS A 87 2.20 -11.37 -11.28
C LYS A 87 2.18 -9.95 -10.74
N GLN A 88 2.61 -8.95 -11.52
CA GLN A 88 2.87 -7.60 -11.00
C GLN A 88 1.70 -6.63 -11.18
N VAL A 89 0.82 -6.81 -12.15
CA VAL A 89 -0.39 -5.96 -12.30
C VAL A 89 -1.21 -5.91 -11.01
N PRO A 90 -1.56 -7.04 -10.36
CA PRO A 90 -2.29 -7.01 -9.09
C PRO A 90 -1.52 -6.31 -7.96
N ASN A 91 -0.18 -6.43 -7.93
CA ASN A 91 0.65 -5.76 -6.93
C ASN A 91 0.73 -4.24 -7.16
N GLY A 92 0.88 -3.80 -8.42
CA GLY A 92 0.88 -2.39 -8.77
C GLY A 92 -0.44 -1.70 -8.46
N HIS A 93 -1.56 -2.36 -8.74
CA HIS A 93 -2.89 -1.84 -8.38
C HIS A 93 -3.05 -1.77 -6.86
N ALA A 94 -2.70 -2.83 -6.15
CA ALA A 94 -2.82 -2.89 -4.69
C ALA A 94 -2.02 -1.79 -3.96
N ILE A 95 -0.77 -1.54 -4.38
CA ILE A 95 0.03 -0.48 -3.74
C ILE A 95 -0.48 0.92 -4.11
N ALA A 96 -1.03 1.12 -5.31
CA ALA A 96 -1.66 2.37 -5.71
C ALA A 96 -2.92 2.65 -4.87
N ASP A 97 -3.77 1.64 -4.68
CA ASP A 97 -4.97 1.73 -3.84
C ASP A 97 -4.60 2.02 -2.38
N MET A 98 -3.64 1.29 -1.81
CA MET A 98 -3.18 1.51 -0.44
C MET A 98 -2.59 2.92 -0.25
N ALA A 99 -1.86 3.45 -1.23
CA ALA A 99 -1.32 4.81 -1.16
C ALA A 99 -2.43 5.87 -1.17
N LEU A 100 -3.48 5.67 -1.97
CA LEU A 100 -4.62 6.57 -2.02
C LEU A 100 -5.47 6.49 -0.73
N GLU A 101 -5.73 5.29 -0.22
CA GLU A 101 -6.42 5.08 1.05
C GLU A 101 -5.68 5.73 2.21
N ASN A 102 -4.34 5.61 2.25
CA ASN A 102 -3.52 6.25 3.27
C ASN A 102 -3.61 7.79 3.20
N TYR A 103 -3.67 8.35 1.98
CA TYR A 103 -3.93 9.80 1.82
C TYR A 103 -5.27 10.20 2.44
N ILE A 104 -6.33 9.46 2.14
CA ILE A 104 -7.68 9.73 2.66
C ILE A 104 -7.67 9.62 4.20
N GLU A 105 -7.04 8.56 4.74
CA GLU A 105 -6.90 8.35 6.17
C GLU A 105 -6.17 9.51 6.85
N MET A 106 -5.04 9.95 6.31
CA MET A 106 -4.25 11.08 6.85
C MET A 106 -4.99 12.40 6.77
N ARG A 107 -5.76 12.64 5.70
CA ARG A 107 -6.48 13.89 5.47
C ARG A 107 -7.72 14.01 6.36
N ASP A 108 -8.52 12.96 6.44
CA ASP A 108 -9.89 13.01 6.95
C ASP A 108 -10.04 12.29 8.31
N SER A 109 -9.35 11.17 8.51
CA SER A 109 -9.65 10.27 9.63
C SER A 109 -8.92 10.61 10.92
N VAL A 110 -7.81 11.31 10.86
CA VAL A 110 -6.98 11.62 12.05
C VAL A 110 -7.73 12.39 13.14
N ASN A 111 -8.73 13.19 12.75
CA ASN A 111 -9.58 13.96 13.67
C ASN A 111 -10.85 13.20 14.11
N ASP A 112 -11.13 12.02 13.55
CA ASP A 112 -12.30 11.22 13.95
C ASP A 112 -12.00 10.49 15.27
N PRO A 113 -12.86 10.63 16.30
CA PRO A 113 -12.73 9.85 17.55
C PRO A 113 -12.68 8.34 17.33
N LYS A 114 -13.39 7.82 16.32
CA LYS A 114 -13.37 6.40 15.96
C LYS A 114 -12.00 5.93 15.44
N TYR A 115 -11.21 6.84 14.86
CA TYR A 115 -9.85 6.54 14.43
C TYR A 115 -8.96 6.16 15.60
N LYS A 116 -9.03 6.88 16.71
CA LYS A 116 -8.26 6.57 17.93
C LYS A 116 -8.62 5.18 18.47
N ILE A 117 -9.91 4.89 18.55
CA ILE A 117 -10.41 3.57 19.00
C ILE A 117 -9.89 2.46 18.08
N LYS A 118 -9.95 2.69 16.76
CA LYS A 118 -9.42 1.74 15.76
C LYS A 118 -7.92 1.49 15.98
N ARG A 119 -7.14 2.55 16.20
CA ARG A 119 -5.68 2.42 16.41
C ARG A 119 -5.33 1.69 17.70
N GLU A 120 -6.02 1.98 18.81
CA GLU A 120 -5.83 1.26 20.07
C GLU A 120 -6.17 -0.23 19.91
N LEU A 121 -7.30 -0.54 19.27
CA LEU A 121 -7.68 -1.91 18.95
C LEU A 121 -6.65 -2.62 18.06
N GLU A 122 -6.11 -1.94 17.06
CA GLU A 122 -5.10 -2.48 16.16
C GLU A 122 -3.84 -2.90 16.91
N PHE A 123 -3.34 -2.06 17.84
CA PHE A 123 -2.21 -2.39 18.70
C PHE A 123 -2.50 -3.56 19.64
N ASP A 124 -3.69 -3.60 20.25
CA ASP A 124 -4.10 -4.71 21.12
C ASP A 124 -4.15 -6.04 20.36
N LEU A 125 -4.68 -6.01 19.11
CA LEU A 125 -4.76 -7.19 18.26
C LEU A 125 -3.38 -7.63 17.76
N GLU A 126 -2.50 -6.71 17.39
CA GLU A 126 -1.12 -7.01 17.00
C GLU A 126 -0.37 -7.69 18.17
N ASN A 127 -0.47 -7.16 19.37
CA ASN A 127 0.16 -7.74 20.55
C ASN A 127 -0.36 -9.15 20.85
N LYS A 128 -1.67 -9.38 20.69
CA LYS A 128 -2.29 -10.66 20.99
C LYS A 128 -2.04 -11.72 19.91
N PHE A 129 -2.07 -11.32 18.64
CA PHE A 129 -1.94 -12.18 17.47
C PHE A 129 -0.68 -11.81 16.66
N TRP A 130 0.43 -11.66 17.35
CA TRP A 130 1.70 -11.14 16.82
C TRP A 130 2.22 -11.87 15.57
N ASP A 131 1.83 -13.13 15.37
CA ASP A 131 2.23 -13.97 14.25
C ASP A 131 1.38 -13.74 12.99
N ARG A 132 0.18 -13.16 13.10
CA ARG A 132 -0.80 -13.09 12.02
C ARG A 132 -1.53 -11.77 11.86
N PHE A 133 -1.78 -11.02 12.94
CA PHE A 133 -2.38 -9.69 12.87
C PHE A 133 -1.27 -8.64 12.88
N VAL A 134 -0.86 -8.23 11.68
CA VAL A 134 0.18 -7.19 11.50
C VAL A 134 -0.45 -5.99 10.82
N PRO A 135 -0.31 -4.77 11.36
CA PRO A 135 -0.83 -3.56 10.73
C PRO A 135 -0.38 -3.41 9.28
N ARG A 136 -1.26 -2.90 8.42
CA ARG A 136 -1.01 -2.76 6.98
C ARG A 136 0.31 -2.04 6.69
N TYR A 137 0.57 -0.93 7.37
CA TYR A 137 1.81 -0.17 7.22
C TYR A 137 3.06 -1.02 7.54
N SER A 138 3.00 -1.79 8.61
CA SER A 138 4.10 -2.68 9.01
C SER A 138 4.31 -3.81 8.01
N MET A 139 3.22 -4.39 7.45
CA MET A 139 3.32 -5.40 6.39
C MET A 139 4.02 -4.85 5.14
N VAL A 140 3.66 -3.63 4.71
CA VAL A 140 4.26 -3.00 3.53
C VAL A 140 5.73 -2.65 3.75
N SER A 141 6.07 -2.13 4.94
CA SER A 141 7.39 -1.53 5.19
C SER A 141 8.44 -2.51 5.68
N PHE A 142 8.03 -3.60 6.34
CA PHE A 142 8.94 -4.48 7.09
C PHE A 142 8.79 -5.97 6.79
N HIS A 143 7.92 -6.35 5.84
CA HIS A 143 7.69 -7.74 5.45
C HIS A 143 7.83 -7.93 3.95
N GLU A 144 8.33 -9.09 3.53
CA GLU A 144 8.46 -9.47 2.12
C GLU A 144 7.17 -10.12 1.59
N LEU A 145 6.04 -9.43 1.76
CA LEU A 145 4.74 -9.88 1.24
C LEU A 145 4.41 -9.18 -0.08
N PRO A 146 3.78 -9.88 -1.04
CA PRO A 146 3.23 -9.22 -2.22
C PRO A 146 2.21 -8.14 -1.82
N TYR A 147 2.24 -6.97 -2.47
CA TYR A 147 1.32 -5.88 -2.16
C TYR A 147 -0.15 -6.28 -2.28
N SER A 148 -0.48 -7.13 -3.23
CA SER A 148 -1.84 -7.68 -3.39
C SER A 148 -2.29 -8.51 -2.19
N GLU A 149 -1.39 -9.28 -1.58
CA GLU A 149 -1.68 -10.03 -0.35
C GLU A 149 -1.80 -9.09 0.86
N VAL A 150 -0.93 -8.08 0.97
CA VAL A 150 -1.03 -7.06 2.02
C VAL A 150 -2.37 -6.33 1.94
N TYR A 151 -2.79 -5.94 0.73
CA TYR A 151 -4.07 -5.28 0.50
C TYR A 151 -5.24 -6.16 0.97
N ARG A 152 -5.29 -7.40 0.49
CA ARG A 152 -6.31 -8.38 0.87
C ARG A 152 -6.38 -8.59 2.39
N ARG A 153 -5.24 -8.74 3.06
CA ARG A 153 -5.17 -8.89 4.51
C ARG A 153 -5.66 -7.66 5.24
N GLY A 154 -5.23 -6.48 4.80
CA GLY A 154 -5.67 -5.20 5.35
C GLY A 154 -7.18 -5.01 5.27
N GLU A 155 -7.81 -5.41 4.16
CA GLU A 155 -9.27 -5.38 4.01
C GLU A 155 -9.98 -6.29 5.03
N VAL A 156 -9.47 -7.52 5.22
CA VAL A 156 -10.00 -8.44 6.23
C VAL A 156 -9.86 -7.86 7.63
N GLN A 157 -8.68 -7.34 7.98
CA GLN A 157 -8.42 -6.72 9.28
C GLN A 157 -9.34 -5.52 9.54
N SER A 158 -9.46 -4.62 8.56
CA SER A 158 -10.33 -3.44 8.65
C SER A 158 -11.79 -3.83 8.85
N LYS A 159 -12.29 -4.78 8.07
CA LYS A 159 -13.68 -5.27 8.20
C LYS A 159 -13.95 -5.84 9.60
N LEU A 160 -13.05 -6.65 10.13
CA LEU A 160 -13.17 -7.23 11.46
C LEU A 160 -13.17 -6.17 12.56
N MET A 161 -12.26 -5.20 12.48
CA MET A 161 -12.18 -4.10 13.44
C MET A 161 -13.44 -3.23 13.40
N TYR A 162 -13.92 -2.84 12.23
CA TYR A 162 -15.12 -2.01 12.12
C TYR A 162 -16.37 -2.75 12.60
N SER A 163 -16.53 -4.04 12.28
CA SER A 163 -17.63 -4.85 12.81
C SER A 163 -17.60 -4.99 14.33
N PHE A 164 -16.42 -5.05 14.94
CA PHE A 164 -16.27 -5.06 16.39
C PHE A 164 -16.58 -3.69 17.02
N ILE A 165 -16.06 -2.61 16.46
CA ILE A 165 -16.32 -1.23 16.93
C ILE A 165 -17.81 -0.88 16.77
N GLY A 166 -18.45 -1.35 15.70
CA GLY A 166 -19.89 -1.19 15.46
C GLY A 166 -20.80 -2.00 16.37
N GLY A 167 -20.26 -2.96 17.12
CA GLY A 167 -21.02 -3.83 18.01
C GLY A 167 -21.60 -5.09 17.35
N ASP A 168 -21.29 -5.33 16.06
CA ASP A 168 -21.75 -6.51 15.31
C ASP A 168 -21.03 -7.80 15.73
N LEU A 169 -19.82 -7.67 16.28
CA LEU A 169 -18.99 -8.77 16.73
C LEU A 169 -18.68 -8.69 18.22
N THR A 170 -18.85 -9.82 18.94
CA THR A 170 -18.29 -9.95 20.28
C THR A 170 -16.77 -10.17 20.23
N LYS A 171 -16.06 -9.83 21.29
CA LYS A 171 -14.60 -10.03 21.40
C LYS A 171 -14.18 -11.48 21.12
N LYS A 172 -14.95 -12.46 21.57
CA LYS A 172 -14.68 -13.88 21.32
C LYS A 172 -14.77 -14.19 19.81
N LYS A 173 -15.83 -13.76 19.16
CA LYS A 173 -16.02 -13.96 17.70
C LYS A 173 -14.96 -13.23 16.86
N LEU A 174 -14.54 -12.03 17.28
CA LEU A 174 -13.44 -11.31 16.63
C LEU A 174 -12.17 -12.16 16.63
N TYR A 175 -11.81 -12.75 17.78
CA TYR A 175 -10.61 -13.58 17.90
C TYR A 175 -10.70 -14.85 17.05
N GLU A 176 -11.82 -15.57 17.11
CA GLU A 176 -12.07 -16.75 16.25
C GLU A 176 -11.96 -16.41 14.76
N GLN A 177 -12.45 -15.25 14.34
CA GLN A 177 -12.37 -14.81 12.95
C GLN A 177 -10.96 -14.37 12.54
N ILE A 178 -10.17 -13.78 13.42
CA ILE A 178 -8.77 -13.49 13.17
C ILE A 178 -8.00 -14.79 12.93
N GLU A 179 -8.17 -15.79 13.79
CA GLU A 179 -7.49 -17.08 13.67
C GLU A 179 -7.87 -17.85 12.40
N SER A 180 -9.13 -17.76 11.97
CA SER A 180 -9.62 -18.48 10.79
C SER A 180 -9.31 -17.77 9.47
N ASN A 181 -9.25 -16.43 9.42
CA ASN A 181 -9.10 -15.67 8.18
C ASN A 181 -7.69 -15.14 7.93
N LEU A 182 -6.85 -15.06 8.95
CA LEU A 182 -5.48 -14.55 8.84
C LEU A 182 -4.48 -15.68 9.16
N THR A 183 -3.81 -16.16 8.12
CA THR A 183 -2.70 -17.12 8.27
C THR A 183 -1.48 -16.46 8.90
N PRO A 184 -0.62 -17.17 9.66
CA PRO A 184 0.65 -16.65 10.15
C PRO A 184 1.53 -16.11 9.02
N ILE A 185 2.26 -15.02 9.30
CA ILE A 185 3.23 -14.37 8.39
C ILE A 185 4.58 -14.12 9.06
N ARG A 186 4.68 -14.42 10.35
CA ARG A 186 5.92 -14.39 11.15
C ARG A 186 6.29 -15.79 11.61
#